data_3bd257de659826873b1aada385c091d4
#
_entry.id   3bd257de659826873b1aada385c091d4
#
_cell.length_a   1.000
_cell.length_b   1.000
_cell.length_c   1.000
_cell.angle_alpha   90.00
_cell.angle_beta   90.00
_cell.angle_gamma   90.00
#
_symmetry.space_group_name_H-M   'P 1'
#
loop_
_entity.id
_entity.type
_entity.pdbx_description
1 polymer ?
#
loop_
_entity_poly.entity_id
_entity_poly.type
_entity_poly.pdbx_seq_one_letter_code
_entity_poly.pdbx_strand_id
1 'polypeptide(L)'
;LQLSSLFLVLKQAPSRSIAFTVFGIALLLRCILLFSTPIQEVDIYRYMWDGIVSTEGISPFCYAPLEVAQAGDTRGDGKLTRLQQVAESNPGIRETLNRVHFPELPTVYPPSSQFVFALASWTTPTDASIEVRLAVMKFAILLFDLGVVALLWRLLLLRSMHPGWTMAYAWS
;
A
#
# COMPACT_ATOMS: atom_id res chain seq x y z
N LEU A 1 -2.14 -26.63 -8.94
CA LEU A 1 -3.09 -26.56 -7.79
C LEU A 1 -4.19 -25.53 -8.04
N GLN A 2 -3.87 -24.28 -8.42
CA GLN A 2 -4.85 -23.21 -8.61
C GLN A 2 -5.90 -23.51 -9.71
N LEU A 3 -5.49 -24.06 -10.86
CA LEU A 3 -6.41 -24.39 -11.95
C LEU A 3 -7.35 -25.56 -11.59
N SER A 4 -6.87 -26.54 -10.84
CA SER A 4 -7.70 -27.67 -10.41
C SER A 4 -8.77 -27.25 -9.41
N SER A 5 -8.43 -26.39 -8.44
CA SER A 5 -9.40 -25.85 -7.47
C SER A 5 -10.42 -24.93 -8.12
N LEU A 6 -10.01 -24.09 -9.08
CA LEU A 6 -10.92 -23.26 -9.86
C LEU A 6 -11.94 -24.14 -10.63
N PHE A 7 -11.50 -25.20 -11.29
CA PHE A 7 -12.38 -26.10 -12.04
C PHE A 7 -13.42 -26.78 -11.12
N LEU A 8 -13.01 -27.18 -9.91
CA LEU A 8 -13.93 -27.77 -8.93
C LEU A 8 -15.00 -26.77 -8.47
N VAL A 9 -14.61 -25.52 -8.22
CA VAL A 9 -15.54 -24.47 -7.81
C VAL A 9 -16.51 -24.09 -8.93
N LEU A 10 -16.05 -24.02 -10.19
CA LEU A 10 -16.90 -23.69 -11.34
C LEU A 10 -17.98 -24.74 -11.64
N LYS A 11 -17.79 -25.99 -11.19
CA LYS A 11 -18.79 -27.05 -11.33
C LYS A 11 -19.92 -26.98 -10.29
N GLN A 12 -19.73 -26.22 -9.23
CA GLN A 12 -20.73 -26.10 -8.15
C GLN A 12 -21.65 -24.89 -8.41
N ALA A 13 -22.90 -24.99 -8.00
CA ALA A 13 -23.80 -23.83 -8.04
C ALA A 13 -23.28 -22.72 -7.12
N PRO A 14 -23.37 -21.43 -7.52
CA PRO A 14 -22.99 -20.31 -6.68
C PRO A 14 -23.69 -20.38 -5.31
N SER A 15 -22.92 -20.41 -4.24
CA SER A 15 -23.44 -20.56 -2.88
C SER A 15 -22.68 -19.64 -1.92
N ARG A 16 -23.30 -19.39 -0.76
CA ARG A 16 -22.62 -18.64 0.32
C ARG A 16 -21.34 -19.36 0.80
N SER A 17 -21.36 -20.70 0.80
CA SER A 17 -20.19 -21.51 1.18
C SER A 17 -19.00 -21.24 0.22
N ILE A 18 -19.25 -21.21 -1.09
CA ILE A 18 -18.20 -20.88 -2.07
C ILE A 18 -17.68 -19.47 -1.85
N ALA A 19 -18.56 -18.49 -1.59
CA ALA A 19 -18.13 -17.13 -1.28
C ALA A 19 -17.21 -17.12 -0.06
N PHE A 20 -17.62 -17.72 1.06
CA PHE A 20 -16.80 -17.79 2.27
C PHE A 20 -15.44 -18.47 2.02
N THR A 21 -15.40 -19.52 1.24
CA THR A 21 -14.13 -20.20 0.89
C THR A 21 -13.22 -19.29 0.06
N VAL A 22 -13.75 -18.65 -0.99
CA VAL A 22 -12.97 -17.76 -1.85
C VAL A 22 -12.42 -16.57 -1.08
N PHE A 23 -13.27 -15.87 -0.33
CA PHE A 23 -12.86 -14.70 0.46
C PHE A 23 -11.99 -15.09 1.66
N GLY A 24 -12.28 -16.21 2.33
CA GLY A 24 -11.51 -16.69 3.48
C GLY A 24 -10.07 -17.05 3.10
N ILE A 25 -9.88 -17.78 2.00
CA ILE A 25 -8.54 -18.11 1.50
C ILE A 25 -7.84 -16.85 0.99
N ALA A 26 -8.54 -15.98 0.26
CA ALA A 26 -7.98 -14.71 -0.19
C ALA A 26 -7.46 -13.87 0.99
N LEU A 27 -8.25 -13.76 2.05
CA LEU A 27 -7.86 -13.04 3.26
C LEU A 27 -6.67 -13.71 3.96
N LEU A 28 -6.71 -15.03 4.12
CA LEU A 28 -5.63 -15.79 4.76
C LEU A 28 -4.28 -15.57 4.05
N LEU A 29 -4.26 -15.70 2.72
CA LEU A 29 -3.03 -15.49 1.94
C LEU A 29 -2.49 -14.06 2.13
N ARG A 30 -3.35 -13.07 2.13
CA ARG A 30 -2.98 -11.66 2.32
C ARG A 30 -2.51 -11.37 3.73
N CYS A 31 -3.12 -11.98 4.75
CA CYS A 31 -2.65 -11.87 6.13
C CYS A 31 -1.23 -12.46 6.31
N ILE A 32 -0.93 -13.55 5.63
CA ILE A 32 0.43 -14.12 5.64
C ILE A 32 1.42 -13.12 5.00
N LEU A 33 1.05 -12.53 3.86
CA LEU A 33 1.90 -11.57 3.16
C LEU A 33 2.04 -10.23 3.91
N LEU A 34 1.09 -9.87 4.77
CA LEU A 34 1.16 -8.63 5.56
C LEU A 34 2.42 -8.58 6.42
N PHE A 35 2.82 -9.71 6.99
CA PHE A 35 4.00 -9.83 7.86
C PHE A 35 5.30 -10.16 7.10
N SER A 36 5.24 -10.35 5.77
CA SER A 36 6.44 -10.57 4.96
C SER A 36 7.22 -9.27 4.76
N THR A 37 8.53 -9.36 4.59
CA THR A 37 9.34 -8.23 4.10
C THR A 37 9.10 -8.03 2.60
N PRO A 38 8.97 -6.78 2.11
CA PRO A 38 8.84 -6.54 0.67
C PRO A 38 10.17 -6.86 -0.02
N ILE A 39 10.16 -7.88 -0.89
CA ILE A 39 11.36 -8.31 -1.62
C ILE A 39 11.40 -7.69 -3.02
N GLN A 40 10.24 -7.59 -3.69
CA GLN A 40 10.13 -7.07 -5.06
C GLN A 40 9.55 -5.67 -5.11
N GLU A 41 8.67 -5.31 -4.16
CA GLU A 41 7.95 -4.04 -4.12
C GLU A 41 8.69 -3.03 -3.23
N VAL A 42 9.82 -2.56 -3.71
CA VAL A 42 10.64 -1.56 -2.98
C VAL A 42 9.99 -0.17 -2.97
N ASP A 43 9.04 0.09 -3.85
CA ASP A 43 8.31 1.36 -3.95
C ASP A 43 7.42 1.66 -2.73
N ILE A 44 7.15 0.66 -1.91
CA ILE A 44 6.38 0.86 -0.67
C ILE A 44 7.03 1.90 0.27
N TYR A 45 8.34 2.03 0.26
CA TYR A 45 9.05 3.06 1.02
C TYR A 45 8.77 4.46 0.45
N ARG A 46 8.60 4.56 -0.87
CA ARG A 46 8.16 5.78 -1.54
C ARG A 46 6.73 6.14 -1.11
N TYR A 47 5.81 5.17 -1.07
CA TYR A 47 4.43 5.40 -0.65
C TYR A 47 4.37 5.93 0.79
N MET A 48 5.18 5.34 1.70
CA MET A 48 5.29 5.78 3.09
C MET A 48 5.86 7.19 3.18
N TRP A 49 6.92 7.50 2.44
CA TRP A 49 7.55 8.83 2.43
C TRP A 49 6.59 9.90 1.86
N ASP A 50 5.99 9.65 0.72
CA ASP A 50 5.02 10.55 0.10
C ASP A 50 3.83 10.84 1.03
N GLY A 51 3.36 9.80 1.72
CA GLY A 51 2.33 9.92 2.74
C GLY A 51 2.76 10.83 3.89
N ILE A 52 3.97 10.67 4.42
CA ILE A 52 4.53 11.52 5.48
C ILE A 52 4.61 12.98 5.01
N VAL A 53 5.16 13.23 3.82
CA VAL A 53 5.25 14.58 3.24
C VAL A 53 3.86 15.23 3.13
N SER A 54 2.87 14.46 2.69
CA SER A 54 1.49 14.94 2.55
C SER A 54 0.85 15.29 3.89
N THR A 55 1.16 14.56 4.98
CA THR A 55 0.64 14.89 6.33
C THR A 55 1.22 16.16 6.91
N GLU A 56 2.38 16.61 6.41
CA GLU A 56 2.97 17.92 6.74
C GLU A 56 2.37 19.09 5.93
N GLY A 57 1.35 18.83 5.11
CA GLY A 57 0.73 19.83 4.24
C GLY A 57 1.63 20.25 3.07
N ILE A 58 2.64 19.45 2.75
CA ILE A 58 3.58 19.69 1.66
C ILE A 58 3.26 18.72 0.52
N SER A 59 3.26 19.24 -0.71
CA SER A 59 3.04 18.38 -1.88
C SER A 59 4.26 17.48 -2.13
N PRO A 60 4.11 16.15 -2.25
CA PRO A 60 5.21 15.23 -2.53
C PRO A 60 5.81 15.40 -3.94
N PHE A 61 5.19 16.24 -4.78
CA PHE A 61 5.71 16.60 -6.10
C PHE A 61 6.73 17.75 -6.05
N CYS A 62 6.90 18.43 -4.89
CA CYS A 62 7.73 19.62 -4.77
C CYS A 62 9.23 19.30 -4.60
N TYR A 63 9.54 18.22 -3.87
CA TYR A 63 10.92 17.88 -3.49
C TYR A 63 11.21 16.42 -3.73
N ALA A 64 12.37 16.13 -4.29
CA ALA A 64 12.88 14.76 -4.33
C ALA A 64 13.35 14.32 -2.93
N PRO A 65 13.20 13.04 -2.55
CA PRO A 65 13.70 12.53 -1.27
C PRO A 65 15.19 12.81 -1.04
N LEU A 66 15.99 12.77 -2.10
CA LEU A 66 17.41 13.07 -2.04
C LEU A 66 17.70 14.53 -1.65
N GLU A 67 16.89 15.47 -2.16
CA GLU A 67 16.99 16.88 -1.78
C GLU A 67 16.74 17.07 -0.29
N VAL A 68 15.76 16.37 0.28
CA VAL A 68 15.47 16.40 1.72
C VAL A 68 16.61 15.76 2.52
N ALA A 69 17.14 14.62 2.07
CA ALA A 69 18.21 13.90 2.77
C ALA A 69 19.54 14.69 2.76
N GLN A 70 19.78 15.48 1.72
CA GLN A 70 21.00 16.29 1.55
C GLN A 70 20.83 17.75 1.95
N ALA A 71 19.61 18.17 2.34
CA ALA A 71 19.36 19.52 2.77
C ALA A 71 20.24 19.81 4.00
N GLY A 72 21.28 20.61 3.79
CA GLY A 72 22.04 21.20 4.86
C GLY A 72 21.28 22.40 5.46
N ASP A 73 21.98 23.29 6.16
CA ASP A 73 21.39 24.54 6.68
C ASP A 73 20.92 25.44 5.52
N THR A 74 19.80 25.02 4.85
CA THR A 74 19.18 25.73 3.73
C THR A 74 18.40 26.93 4.26
N ARG A 75 19.15 28.00 4.58
CA ARG A 75 18.57 29.30 4.92
C ARG A 75 17.78 29.82 3.72
N GLY A 76 16.46 29.56 3.71
CA GLY A 76 15.57 30.13 2.69
C GLY A 76 14.34 29.32 2.32
N ASP A 77 14.36 27.98 2.39
CA ASP A 77 13.18 27.14 2.11
C ASP A 77 12.63 26.48 3.37
N GLY A 78 11.64 27.14 3.98
CA GLY A 78 11.01 26.66 5.22
C GLY A 78 10.32 25.31 5.07
N LYS A 79 9.86 24.90 3.87
CA LYS A 79 9.23 23.62 3.62
C LYS A 79 10.27 22.50 3.58
N LEU A 80 11.38 22.72 2.90
CA LEU A 80 12.48 21.76 2.84
C LEU A 80 13.08 21.54 4.24
N THR A 81 13.32 22.62 5.00
CA THR A 81 13.77 22.56 6.39
C THR A 81 12.77 21.78 7.27
N ARG A 82 11.47 21.98 7.08
CA ARG A 82 10.43 21.23 7.80
C ARG A 82 10.50 19.74 7.51
N LEU A 83 10.62 19.33 6.23
CA LEU A 83 10.74 17.93 5.85
C LEU A 83 12.00 17.29 6.41
N GLN A 84 13.11 18.01 6.45
CA GLN A 84 14.34 17.53 7.08
C GLN A 84 14.16 17.29 8.58
N GLN A 85 13.56 18.23 9.30
CA GLN A 85 13.24 18.07 10.72
C GLN A 85 12.34 16.87 10.98
N VAL A 86 11.33 16.65 10.13
CA VAL A 86 10.44 15.49 10.21
C VAL A 86 11.22 14.19 9.96
N ALA A 87 12.11 14.15 8.95
CA ALA A 87 12.96 12.99 8.70
C ALA A 87 13.89 12.66 9.89
N GLU A 88 14.36 13.68 10.60
CA GLU A 88 15.24 13.53 11.77
C GLU A 88 14.50 13.27 13.06
N SER A 89 13.21 13.58 13.15
CA SER A 89 12.41 13.45 14.37
C SER A 89 12.24 12.01 14.86
N ASN A 90 12.30 11.03 13.94
CA ASN A 90 12.03 9.61 14.24
C ASN A 90 12.94 8.70 13.40
N PRO A 91 13.63 7.71 14.01
CA PRO A 91 14.46 6.76 13.28
C PRO A 91 13.72 5.99 12.18
N GLY A 92 12.42 5.63 12.40
CA GLY A 92 11.61 4.94 11.41
C GLY A 92 11.29 5.81 10.18
N ILE A 93 11.12 7.13 10.37
CA ILE A 93 10.94 8.07 9.25
C ILE A 93 12.26 8.22 8.48
N ARG A 94 13.37 8.39 9.19
CA ARG A 94 14.70 8.50 8.58
C ARG A 94 15.03 7.23 7.77
N GLU A 95 14.77 6.06 8.33
CA GLU A 95 14.98 4.80 7.63
C GLU A 95 14.05 4.64 6.42
N THR A 96 12.80 5.10 6.51
CA THR A 96 11.88 5.15 5.36
C THR A 96 12.48 5.97 4.23
N LEU A 97 12.94 7.20 4.51
CA LEU A 97 13.57 8.07 3.53
C LEU A 97 14.80 7.43 2.88
N ASN A 98 15.66 6.78 3.68
CA ASN A 98 16.89 6.14 3.20
C ASN A 98 16.64 4.91 2.31
N ARG A 99 15.45 4.29 2.41
CA ARG A 99 15.06 3.12 1.61
C ARG A 99 14.25 3.48 0.36
N VAL A 100 13.99 4.76 0.12
CA VAL A 100 13.27 5.18 -1.09
C VAL A 100 14.09 4.85 -2.32
N HIS A 101 13.47 4.13 -3.26
CA HIS A 101 14.08 3.83 -4.54
C HIS A 101 14.00 5.03 -5.49
N PHE A 102 15.03 5.28 -6.28
CA PHE A 102 15.19 6.50 -7.14
C PHE A 102 14.96 7.80 -6.35
N PRO A 103 15.75 8.04 -5.28
CA PRO A 103 15.51 9.18 -4.38
C PRO A 103 15.74 10.54 -5.05
N GLU A 104 16.38 10.57 -6.20
CA GLU A 104 16.65 11.77 -7.02
C GLU A 104 15.39 12.29 -7.74
N LEU A 105 14.34 11.49 -7.81
CA LEU A 105 13.11 11.87 -8.50
C LEU A 105 12.01 12.26 -7.50
N PRO A 106 11.25 13.32 -7.75
CA PRO A 106 9.98 13.55 -7.07
C PRO A 106 8.99 12.40 -7.34
N THR A 107 7.88 12.37 -6.61
CA THR A 107 6.89 11.32 -6.82
C THR A 107 6.30 11.35 -8.24
N VAL A 108 6.03 10.15 -8.77
CA VAL A 108 5.36 9.95 -10.06
C VAL A 108 3.92 9.43 -9.88
N TYR A 109 3.52 9.15 -8.63
CA TYR A 109 2.21 8.56 -8.34
C TYR A 109 1.09 9.58 -8.40
N PRO A 110 -0.08 9.22 -8.97
CA PRO A 110 -1.18 10.15 -9.16
C PRO A 110 -1.79 10.63 -7.82
N PRO A 111 -2.49 11.77 -7.79
CA PRO A 111 -3.08 12.34 -6.58
C PRO A 111 -4.02 11.39 -5.83
N SER A 112 -4.72 10.49 -6.52
CA SER A 112 -5.57 9.47 -5.90
C SER A 112 -4.77 8.50 -5.02
N SER A 113 -3.58 8.08 -5.47
CA SER A 113 -2.67 7.25 -4.69
C SER A 113 -2.09 8.04 -3.51
N GLN A 114 -1.75 9.32 -3.72
CA GLN A 114 -1.23 10.20 -2.66
C GLN A 114 -2.24 10.36 -1.51
N PHE A 115 -3.54 10.41 -1.81
CA PHE A 115 -4.57 10.43 -0.77
C PHE A 115 -4.54 9.16 0.10
N VAL A 116 -4.36 7.99 -0.51
CA VAL A 116 -4.25 6.72 0.23
C VAL A 116 -2.99 6.70 1.10
N PHE A 117 -1.85 7.16 0.54
CA PHE A 117 -0.59 7.22 1.25
C PHE A 117 -0.66 8.19 2.45
N ALA A 118 -1.27 9.36 2.25
CA ALA A 118 -1.50 10.34 3.30
C ALA A 118 -2.40 9.77 4.41
N LEU A 119 -3.48 9.08 4.06
CA LEU A 119 -4.39 8.46 5.03
C LEU A 119 -3.68 7.38 5.86
N ALA A 120 -2.89 6.52 5.22
CA ALA A 120 -2.09 5.51 5.90
C ALA A 120 -1.08 6.15 6.87
N SER A 121 -0.38 7.19 6.42
CA SER A 121 0.58 7.92 7.27
C SER A 121 -0.10 8.67 8.41
N TRP A 122 -1.25 9.29 8.17
CA TRP A 122 -2.02 10.01 9.19
C TRP A 122 -2.53 9.09 10.31
N THR A 123 -2.85 7.82 9.99
CA THR A 123 -3.28 6.83 10.98
C THR A 123 -2.11 6.14 11.69
N THR A 124 -0.89 6.38 11.27
CA THR A 124 0.32 5.79 11.86
C THR A 124 0.81 6.66 13.03
N PRO A 125 1.10 6.09 14.21
CA PRO A 125 1.68 6.84 15.32
C PRO A 125 2.97 7.55 14.92
N THR A 126 3.18 8.75 15.45
CA THR A 126 4.35 9.59 15.10
C THR A 126 5.68 8.95 15.50
N ASP A 127 5.69 8.21 16.60
CA ASP A 127 6.84 7.48 17.15
C ASP A 127 6.98 6.04 16.59
N ALA A 128 6.14 5.67 15.62
CA ALA A 128 6.13 4.31 15.07
C ALA A 128 7.48 3.93 14.42
N SER A 129 7.88 2.67 14.62
CA SER A 129 9.02 2.07 13.92
C SER A 129 8.69 1.86 12.43
N ILE A 130 9.71 1.58 11.63
CA ILE A 130 9.54 1.33 10.19
C ILE A 130 8.63 0.12 9.92
N GLU A 131 8.68 -0.92 10.76
CA GLU A 131 7.87 -2.13 10.62
C GLU A 131 6.38 -1.80 10.82
N VAL A 132 6.05 -0.96 11.80
CA VAL A 132 4.67 -0.52 12.04
C VAL A 132 4.18 0.33 10.86
N ARG A 133 4.98 1.28 10.38
CA ARG A 133 4.67 2.10 9.21
C ARG A 133 4.42 1.24 7.98
N LEU A 134 5.28 0.25 7.76
CA LEU A 134 5.17 -0.71 6.67
C LEU A 134 3.88 -1.55 6.80
N ALA A 135 3.55 -2.04 8.00
CA ALA A 135 2.34 -2.81 8.23
C ALA A 135 1.07 -1.99 7.98
N VAL A 136 1.02 -0.72 8.42
CA VAL A 136 -0.12 0.18 8.18
C VAL A 136 -0.29 0.45 6.69
N MET A 137 0.79 0.75 5.95
CA MET A 137 0.74 0.97 4.51
C MET A 137 0.26 -0.27 3.77
N LYS A 138 0.80 -1.44 4.09
CA LYS A 138 0.36 -2.72 3.52
C LYS A 138 -1.10 -3.00 3.82
N PHE A 139 -1.55 -2.72 5.05
CA PHE A 139 -2.94 -2.89 5.43
C PHE A 139 -3.88 -1.99 4.62
N ALA A 140 -3.51 -0.73 4.40
CA ALA A 140 -4.27 0.17 3.54
C ALA A 140 -4.39 -0.39 2.11
N ILE A 141 -3.29 -0.85 1.50
CA ILE A 141 -3.28 -1.46 0.16
C ILE A 141 -4.15 -2.73 0.14
N LEU A 142 -4.06 -3.56 1.18
CA LEU A 142 -4.84 -4.79 1.33
C LEU A 142 -6.35 -4.52 1.35
N LEU A 143 -6.79 -3.46 1.99
CA LEU A 143 -8.23 -3.10 2.00
C LEU A 143 -8.74 -2.79 0.60
N PHE A 144 -7.96 -2.09 -0.23
CA PHE A 144 -8.33 -1.83 -1.63
C PHE A 144 -8.34 -3.10 -2.46
N ASP A 145 -7.36 -3.97 -2.27
CA ASP A 145 -7.29 -5.25 -2.98
C ASP A 145 -8.46 -6.19 -2.64
N LEU A 146 -8.84 -6.30 -1.36
CA LEU A 146 -10.06 -7.02 -0.97
C LEU A 146 -11.31 -6.37 -1.54
N GLY A 147 -11.33 -5.05 -1.68
CA GLY A 147 -12.39 -4.32 -2.38
C GLY A 147 -12.50 -4.75 -3.86
N VAL A 148 -11.37 -4.93 -4.54
CA VAL A 148 -11.34 -5.44 -5.92
C VAL A 148 -11.91 -6.87 -5.98
N VAL A 149 -11.54 -7.76 -5.06
CA VAL A 149 -12.11 -9.11 -4.98
C VAL A 149 -13.64 -9.05 -4.84
N ALA A 150 -14.16 -8.20 -3.95
CA ALA A 150 -15.59 -8.03 -3.72
C ALA A 150 -16.31 -7.47 -4.97
N LEU A 151 -15.72 -6.48 -5.62
CA LEU A 151 -16.27 -5.89 -6.85
C LEU A 151 -16.29 -6.88 -8.00
N LEU A 152 -15.23 -7.67 -8.19
CA LEU A 152 -15.19 -8.73 -9.20
C LEU A 152 -16.27 -9.77 -8.96
N TRP A 153 -16.43 -10.22 -7.71
CA TRP A 153 -17.49 -11.14 -7.35
C TRP A 153 -18.87 -10.60 -7.73
N ARG A 154 -19.17 -9.36 -7.34
CA ARG A 154 -20.44 -8.70 -7.64
C ARG A 154 -20.65 -8.51 -9.15
N LEU A 155 -19.61 -8.10 -9.86
CA LEU A 155 -19.67 -7.89 -11.32
C LEU A 155 -19.99 -9.19 -12.05
N LEU A 156 -19.36 -10.31 -11.67
CA LEU A 156 -19.63 -11.61 -12.28
C LEU A 156 -21.07 -12.05 -12.05
N LEU A 157 -21.61 -11.85 -10.82
CA LEU A 157 -23.02 -12.12 -10.54
C LEU A 157 -23.96 -11.27 -11.41
N LEU A 158 -23.69 -9.97 -11.56
CA LEU A 158 -24.49 -9.06 -12.38
C LEU A 158 -24.46 -9.43 -13.88
N ARG A 159 -23.37 -10.04 -14.33
CA ARG A 159 -23.19 -10.53 -15.70
C ARG A 159 -23.68 -11.95 -15.91
N SER A 160 -24.38 -12.55 -14.92
CA SER A 160 -24.81 -13.96 -14.95
C SER A 160 -23.68 -14.95 -15.22
N MET A 161 -22.45 -14.56 -14.86
CA MET A 161 -21.27 -15.43 -14.91
C MET A 161 -21.04 -16.10 -13.55
N HIS A 162 -20.37 -17.26 -13.58
CA HIS A 162 -20.08 -17.95 -12.31
C HIS A 162 -19.10 -17.15 -11.47
N PRO A 163 -19.46 -16.71 -10.23
CA PRO A 163 -18.64 -15.82 -9.40
C PRO A 163 -17.33 -16.48 -8.95
N GLY A 164 -17.23 -17.81 -9.01
CA GLY A 164 -16.00 -18.56 -8.75
C GLY A 164 -14.80 -18.13 -9.61
N TRP A 165 -15.04 -17.47 -10.77
CA TRP A 165 -13.96 -16.87 -11.56
C TRP A 165 -13.14 -15.82 -10.80
N THR A 166 -13.70 -15.23 -9.74
CA THR A 166 -12.96 -14.32 -8.85
C THR A 166 -11.71 -14.97 -8.26
N MET A 167 -11.69 -16.30 -8.12
CA MET A 167 -10.52 -17.03 -7.62
C MET A 167 -9.26 -16.83 -8.47
N ALA A 168 -9.43 -16.58 -9.77
CA ALA A 168 -8.29 -16.33 -10.66
C ALA A 168 -7.48 -15.10 -10.20
N TYR A 169 -8.16 -14.12 -9.61
CA TYR A 169 -7.53 -12.95 -9.02
C TYR A 169 -7.28 -13.12 -7.51
N ALA A 170 -8.27 -13.63 -6.79
CA ALA A 170 -8.24 -13.66 -5.33
C ALA A 170 -7.14 -14.55 -4.73
N TRP A 171 -6.66 -15.53 -5.49
CA TRP A 171 -5.65 -16.51 -5.07
C TRP A 171 -4.33 -16.37 -5.84
N SER A 172 -4.14 -15.26 -6.58
CA SER A 172 -2.89 -14.94 -7.29
C SER A 172 -1.86 -14.27 -6.38
#